data_290e1b08d5d9e73df4c1cf42f6b8d6c1
#
_entry.id   290e1b08d5d9e73df4c1cf42f6b8d6c1
#
_cell.length_a   1.000
_cell.length_b   1.000
_cell.length_c   1.000
_cell.angle_alpha   90.00
_cell.angle_beta   90.00
_cell.angle_gamma   90.00
#
_symmetry.space_group_name_H-M   'P 1'
#
loop_
_entity.id
_entity.type
_entity.pdbx_description
1 polymer ?
#
loop_
_entity_poly.entity_id
_entity_poly.type
_entity_poly.pdbx_seq_one_letter_code
_entity_poly.pdbx_strand_id
1 'polypeptide(L)'
;MNLRGVLAIYGFEMARFRRTLWQSIVTPVLTTSLYFIVFGAAIGSRMSEVDGVAYGAFIVPGLIMLSLFTESLSNASFGIYLPRFTGTIYEVLSAPVSPLEMVIGYVGAAATKSVILGLVILATATFFVPVRILHPVAMLAFLVLTATTFSLFGFIIGIWAKGFEQLQFIPMLVVTPLTFLGGAFYSIDMLPDGWRTFSLINPAVYLISGFRWSFYGTADVAVGVSLAMTLGFFVLGLALVYWIFRTGYRLKT
;
A
#
# COMPACT_ATOMS: atom_id res chain seq x y z
N MET A 1 26.45 0.24 -10.17
CA MET A 1 25.45 -0.05 -9.12
C MET A 1 26.07 -1.02 -8.12
N ASN A 2 26.11 -0.63 -6.84
CA ASN A 2 26.66 -1.47 -5.76
C ASN A 2 25.55 -2.42 -5.24
N LEU A 3 25.38 -3.56 -5.90
CA LEU A 3 24.38 -4.57 -5.50
C LEU A 3 24.57 -5.09 -4.07
N ARG A 4 25.81 -5.12 -3.56
CA ARG A 4 26.09 -5.56 -2.19
C ARG A 4 25.50 -4.58 -1.17
N GLY A 5 25.60 -3.26 -1.44
CA GLY A 5 24.99 -2.23 -0.60
C GLY A 5 23.46 -2.32 -0.60
N VAL A 6 22.85 -2.49 -1.78
CA VAL A 6 21.39 -2.70 -1.90
C VAL A 6 20.93 -3.92 -1.11
N LEU A 7 21.62 -5.07 -1.31
CA LEU A 7 21.27 -6.32 -0.62
C LEU A 7 21.51 -6.24 0.89
N ALA A 8 22.51 -5.47 1.35
CA ALA A 8 22.75 -5.27 2.78
C ALA A 8 21.59 -4.49 3.43
N ILE A 9 21.15 -3.38 2.83
CA ILE A 9 20.01 -2.59 3.32
C ILE A 9 18.73 -3.43 3.27
N TYR A 10 18.44 -4.05 2.13
CA TYR A 10 17.28 -4.91 1.96
C TYR A 10 17.26 -6.07 2.96
N GLY A 11 18.38 -6.77 3.11
CA GLY A 11 18.53 -7.90 4.01
C GLY A 11 18.36 -7.50 5.49
N PHE A 12 18.90 -6.34 5.89
CA PHE A 12 18.70 -5.79 7.23
C PHE A 12 17.21 -5.53 7.53
N GLU A 13 16.49 -4.91 6.59
CA GLU A 13 15.06 -4.64 6.71
C GLU A 13 14.23 -5.95 6.73
N MET A 14 14.58 -6.92 5.91
CA MET A 14 13.91 -8.22 5.91
C MET A 14 14.22 -9.04 7.18
N ALA A 15 15.43 -8.92 7.73
CA ALA A 15 15.77 -9.53 9.02
C ALA A 15 14.97 -8.88 10.17
N ARG A 16 14.74 -7.55 10.11
CA ARG A 16 13.84 -6.86 11.05
C ARG A 16 12.42 -7.39 10.93
N PHE A 17 11.89 -7.53 9.72
CA PHE A 17 10.57 -8.09 9.46
C PHE A 17 10.42 -9.50 10.03
N ARG A 18 11.41 -10.37 9.83
CA ARG A 18 11.41 -11.74 10.39
C ARG A 18 11.32 -11.76 11.92
N ARG A 19 11.95 -10.81 12.60
CA ARG A 19 11.88 -10.69 14.07
C ARG A 19 10.52 -10.22 14.57
N THR A 20 9.79 -9.44 13.77
CA THR A 20 8.47 -8.90 14.10
C THR A 20 7.34 -9.57 13.31
N LEU A 21 7.59 -10.75 12.72
CA LEU A 21 6.68 -11.45 11.80
C LEU A 21 5.29 -11.65 12.41
N TRP A 22 5.25 -12.06 13.67
CA TRP A 22 4.02 -12.31 14.42
C TRP A 22 3.15 -11.04 14.50
N GLN A 23 3.73 -9.92 14.88
CA GLN A 23 3.03 -8.63 14.96
C GLN A 23 2.65 -8.09 13.58
N SER A 24 3.54 -8.22 12.61
CA SER A 24 3.36 -7.67 11.26
C SER A 24 2.32 -8.43 10.42
N ILE A 25 2.05 -9.69 10.73
CA ILE A 25 1.09 -10.53 9.98
C ILE A 25 -0.18 -10.76 10.77
N VAL A 26 -0.10 -11.16 12.04
CA VAL A 26 -1.27 -11.54 12.82
C VAL A 26 -2.23 -10.38 13.01
N THR A 27 -1.73 -9.19 13.32
CA THR A 27 -2.60 -8.02 13.53
C THR A 27 -3.42 -7.65 12.29
N PRO A 28 -2.83 -7.46 11.09
CA PRO A 28 -3.61 -7.19 9.88
C PRO A 28 -4.56 -8.35 9.50
N VAL A 29 -4.13 -9.60 9.69
CA VAL A 29 -4.99 -10.77 9.41
C VAL A 29 -6.20 -10.79 10.34
N LEU A 30 -6.02 -10.58 11.64
CA LEU A 30 -7.13 -10.51 12.59
C LEU A 30 -8.08 -9.35 12.28
N THR A 31 -7.52 -8.17 12.00
CA THR A 31 -8.33 -6.99 11.65
C THR A 31 -9.13 -7.23 10.37
N THR A 32 -8.51 -7.79 9.34
CA THR A 32 -9.19 -8.09 8.08
C THR A 32 -10.23 -9.20 8.25
N SER A 33 -9.94 -10.23 9.06
CA SER A 33 -10.92 -11.28 9.40
C SER A 33 -12.15 -10.69 10.10
N LEU A 34 -11.94 -9.75 11.04
CA LEU A 34 -13.04 -9.02 11.68
C LEU A 34 -13.87 -8.22 10.67
N TYR A 35 -13.23 -7.56 9.71
CA TYR A 35 -13.95 -6.89 8.63
C TYR A 35 -14.79 -7.87 7.82
N PHE A 36 -14.27 -9.04 7.45
CA PHE A 36 -15.07 -10.06 6.75
C PHE A 36 -16.26 -10.53 7.56
N ILE A 37 -16.08 -10.79 8.85
CA ILE A 37 -17.19 -11.21 9.73
C ILE A 37 -18.23 -10.10 9.86
N VAL A 38 -17.80 -8.88 10.21
CA VAL A 38 -18.73 -7.78 10.47
C VAL A 38 -19.42 -7.32 9.19
N PHE A 39 -18.68 -7.00 8.15
CA PHE A 39 -19.25 -6.49 6.90
C PHE A 39 -19.93 -7.61 6.10
N GLY A 40 -19.31 -8.79 6.03
CA GLY A 40 -19.90 -9.93 5.34
C GLY A 40 -21.21 -10.40 6.00
N ALA A 41 -21.27 -10.48 7.33
CA ALA A 41 -22.49 -10.88 8.04
C ALA A 41 -23.52 -9.74 8.16
N ALA A 42 -23.10 -8.53 8.59
CA ALA A 42 -24.03 -7.45 8.87
C ALA A 42 -24.58 -6.79 7.61
N ILE A 43 -23.75 -6.53 6.61
CA ILE A 43 -24.17 -5.89 5.36
C ILE A 43 -24.55 -6.94 4.32
N GLY A 44 -23.80 -8.03 4.21
CA GLY A 44 -24.10 -9.11 3.27
C GLY A 44 -25.45 -9.78 3.50
N SER A 45 -26.01 -9.73 4.72
CA SER A 45 -27.38 -10.18 5.01
C SER A 45 -28.46 -9.28 4.38
N ARG A 46 -28.14 -8.01 4.10
CA ARG A 46 -29.07 -7.01 3.53
C ARG A 46 -28.77 -6.71 2.06
N MET A 47 -27.53 -6.84 1.66
CA MET A 47 -27.05 -6.61 0.30
C MET A 47 -26.32 -7.87 -0.16
N SER A 48 -27.01 -8.70 -0.95
CA SER A 48 -26.45 -9.99 -1.37
C SER A 48 -25.32 -9.83 -2.39
N GLU A 49 -25.42 -8.88 -3.32
CA GLU A 49 -24.51 -8.69 -4.43
C GLU A 49 -24.27 -7.21 -4.74
N VAL A 50 -23.07 -6.91 -5.23
CA VAL A 50 -22.67 -5.63 -5.84
C VAL A 50 -22.02 -5.94 -7.18
N ASP A 51 -22.52 -5.35 -8.27
CA ASP A 51 -22.07 -5.57 -9.64
C ASP A 51 -21.98 -7.06 -10.04
N GLY A 52 -22.92 -7.88 -9.55
CA GLY A 52 -22.97 -9.33 -9.82
C GLY A 52 -21.94 -10.15 -9.03
N VAL A 53 -21.30 -9.55 -8.03
CA VAL A 53 -20.36 -10.21 -7.13
C VAL A 53 -20.95 -10.26 -5.72
N ALA A 54 -20.92 -11.41 -5.05
CA ALA A 54 -21.33 -11.53 -3.67
C ALA A 54 -20.60 -10.50 -2.78
N TYR A 55 -21.33 -9.75 -1.93
CA TYR A 55 -20.79 -8.62 -1.19
C TYR A 55 -19.50 -8.94 -0.41
N GLY A 56 -19.47 -10.10 0.27
CA GLY A 56 -18.26 -10.53 1.00
C GLY A 56 -17.05 -10.72 0.11
N ALA A 57 -17.23 -11.20 -1.13
CA ALA A 57 -16.17 -11.33 -2.10
C ALA A 57 -15.79 -9.96 -2.71
N PHE A 58 -16.77 -9.09 -2.96
CA PHE A 58 -16.57 -7.75 -3.49
C PHE A 58 -15.63 -6.88 -2.64
N ILE A 59 -15.68 -6.99 -1.31
CA ILE A 59 -14.85 -6.20 -0.40
C ILE A 59 -13.41 -6.71 -0.29
N VAL A 60 -13.09 -7.94 -0.75
CA VAL A 60 -11.74 -8.53 -0.65
C VAL A 60 -10.65 -7.64 -1.25
N PRO A 61 -10.74 -7.19 -2.51
CA PRO A 61 -9.74 -6.31 -3.09
C PRO A 61 -9.59 -4.99 -2.35
N GLY A 62 -10.70 -4.41 -1.88
CA GLY A 62 -10.69 -3.17 -1.10
C GLY A 62 -9.95 -3.31 0.23
N LEU A 63 -10.17 -4.40 0.96
CA LEU A 63 -9.49 -4.69 2.23
C LEU A 63 -7.99 -4.96 2.03
N ILE A 64 -7.61 -5.67 0.97
CA ILE A 64 -6.20 -5.85 0.62
C ILE A 64 -5.55 -4.49 0.35
N MET A 65 -6.20 -3.62 -0.44
CA MET A 65 -5.66 -2.29 -0.76
C MET A 65 -5.56 -1.39 0.47
N LEU A 66 -6.56 -1.40 1.37
CA LEU A 66 -6.51 -0.66 2.64
C LEU A 66 -5.28 -1.04 3.47
N SER A 67 -5.04 -2.33 3.63
CA SER A 67 -3.87 -2.84 4.34
C SER A 67 -2.57 -2.53 3.60
N LEU A 68 -2.56 -2.70 2.28
CA LEU A 68 -1.40 -2.44 1.45
C LEU A 68 -0.94 -0.98 1.51
N PHE A 69 -1.87 -0.02 1.37
CA PHE A 69 -1.57 1.40 1.46
C PHE A 69 -0.96 1.77 2.81
N THR A 70 -1.61 1.34 3.89
CA THR A 70 -1.19 1.66 5.26
C THR A 70 0.16 1.03 5.59
N GLU A 71 0.33 -0.24 5.30
CA GLU A 71 1.56 -0.98 5.63
C GLU A 71 2.75 -0.57 4.76
N SER A 72 2.53 -0.31 3.46
CA SER A 72 3.60 0.16 2.58
C SER A 72 4.17 1.50 3.04
N LEU A 73 3.27 2.44 3.39
CA LEU A 73 3.65 3.74 3.95
C LEU A 73 4.39 3.59 5.27
N SER A 74 3.81 2.86 6.23
CA SER A 74 4.36 2.70 7.57
C SER A 74 5.71 1.99 7.56
N ASN A 75 5.84 0.89 6.82
CA ASN A 75 7.08 0.12 6.73
C ASN A 75 8.22 0.93 6.11
N ALA A 76 7.95 1.67 5.03
CA ALA A 76 8.97 2.47 4.38
C ALA A 76 9.34 3.72 5.19
N SER A 77 8.36 4.40 5.78
CA SER A 77 8.60 5.59 6.60
C SER A 77 9.42 5.26 7.85
N PHE A 78 9.05 4.19 8.55
CA PHE A 78 9.79 3.72 9.71
C PHE A 78 11.19 3.22 9.33
N GLY A 79 11.33 2.55 8.17
CA GLY A 79 12.60 2.03 7.66
C GLY A 79 13.68 3.09 7.53
N ILE A 80 13.37 4.26 7.00
CA ILE A 80 14.33 5.36 6.86
C ILE A 80 14.38 6.29 8.07
N TYR A 81 13.25 6.47 8.78
CA TYR A 81 13.20 7.35 9.94
C TYR A 81 14.02 6.81 11.12
N LEU A 82 13.93 5.51 11.43
CA LEU A 82 14.64 4.91 12.56
C LEU A 82 16.16 5.08 12.46
N PRO A 83 16.85 4.78 11.34
CA PRO A 83 18.28 5.08 11.18
C PRO A 83 18.62 6.57 11.35
N ARG A 84 17.74 7.48 10.92
CA ARG A 84 17.94 8.93 11.15
C ARG A 84 17.82 9.29 12.63
N PHE A 85 16.83 8.75 13.31
CA PHE A 85 16.60 9.00 14.74
C PHE A 85 17.74 8.46 15.62
N THR A 86 18.29 7.29 15.28
CA THR A 86 19.40 6.66 16.02
C THR A 86 20.78 7.17 15.60
N GLY A 87 20.87 7.96 14.53
CA GLY A 87 22.15 8.42 13.97
C GLY A 87 22.85 7.39 13.07
N THR A 88 22.39 6.16 12.99
CA THR A 88 23.01 5.10 12.14
C THR A 88 22.88 5.41 10.64
N ILE A 89 22.06 6.39 10.26
CA ILE A 89 22.00 6.86 8.86
C ILE A 89 23.35 7.37 8.36
N TYR A 90 24.18 7.95 9.22
CA TYR A 90 25.50 8.45 8.85
C TYR A 90 26.45 7.34 8.42
N GLU A 91 26.31 6.13 8.96
CA GLU A 91 27.07 4.95 8.51
C GLU A 91 26.66 4.55 7.09
N VAL A 92 25.34 4.61 6.80
CA VAL A 92 24.83 4.31 5.44
C VAL A 92 25.26 5.40 4.45
N LEU A 93 25.24 6.68 4.85
CA LEU A 93 25.65 7.81 3.99
C LEU A 93 27.17 7.86 3.75
N SER A 94 27.99 7.34 4.67
CA SER A 94 29.44 7.24 4.51
C SER A 94 29.88 5.99 3.71
N ALA A 95 29.00 5.01 3.59
CA ALA A 95 29.24 3.83 2.75
C ALA A 95 29.23 4.20 1.26
N PRO A 96 29.91 3.45 0.39
CA PRO A 96 29.91 3.68 -1.07
C PRO A 96 28.57 3.22 -1.70
N VAL A 97 27.46 3.79 -1.23
CA VAL A 97 26.10 3.49 -1.68
C VAL A 97 25.49 4.76 -2.26
N SER A 98 25.01 4.70 -3.48
CA SER A 98 24.34 5.83 -4.12
C SER A 98 22.93 6.06 -3.55
N PRO A 99 22.38 7.27 -3.66
CA PRO A 99 21.00 7.55 -3.26
C PRO A 99 19.96 6.60 -3.85
N LEU A 100 20.11 6.26 -5.13
CA LEU A 100 19.21 5.32 -5.81
C LEU A 100 19.27 3.92 -5.19
N GLU A 101 20.47 3.46 -4.84
CA GLU A 101 20.68 2.15 -4.20
C GLU A 101 20.05 2.11 -2.80
N MET A 102 20.13 3.21 -2.04
CA MET A 102 19.43 3.34 -0.76
C MET A 102 17.90 3.22 -0.94
N VAL A 103 17.35 3.95 -1.92
CA VAL A 103 15.91 3.89 -2.21
C VAL A 103 15.49 2.49 -2.60
N ILE A 104 16.22 1.83 -3.51
CA ILE A 104 15.92 0.45 -3.92
C ILE A 104 15.94 -0.50 -2.71
N GLY A 105 16.92 -0.36 -1.81
CA GLY A 105 17.01 -1.19 -0.60
C GLY A 105 15.83 -1.02 0.34
N TYR A 106 15.55 0.21 0.77
CA TYR A 106 14.49 0.50 1.74
C TYR A 106 13.09 0.32 1.15
N VAL A 107 12.83 0.92 0.00
CA VAL A 107 11.53 0.85 -0.69
C VAL A 107 11.24 -0.57 -1.16
N GLY A 108 12.24 -1.26 -1.72
CA GLY A 108 12.11 -2.65 -2.15
C GLY A 108 11.76 -3.58 -0.99
N ALA A 109 12.41 -3.43 0.18
CA ALA A 109 12.09 -4.21 1.36
C ALA A 109 10.67 -3.92 1.87
N ALA A 110 10.26 -2.64 1.95
CA ALA A 110 8.93 -2.25 2.40
C ALA A 110 7.85 -2.78 1.44
N ALA A 111 8.04 -2.62 0.13
CA ALA A 111 7.13 -3.15 -0.88
C ALA A 111 7.00 -4.68 -0.79
N THR A 112 8.12 -5.39 -0.63
CA THR A 112 8.11 -6.87 -0.47
C THR A 112 7.31 -7.29 0.75
N LYS A 113 7.51 -6.65 1.91
CA LYS A 113 6.72 -6.91 3.13
C LYS A 113 5.23 -6.72 2.89
N SER A 114 4.85 -5.63 2.24
CA SER A 114 3.46 -5.30 1.97
C SER A 114 2.81 -6.23 0.95
N VAL A 115 3.54 -6.65 -0.08
CA VAL A 115 3.08 -7.68 -1.03
C VAL A 115 2.84 -9.01 -0.33
N ILE A 116 3.78 -9.45 0.52
CA ILE A 116 3.61 -10.67 1.31
C ILE A 116 2.35 -10.58 2.17
N LEU A 117 2.14 -9.45 2.85
CA LEU A 117 0.95 -9.24 3.66
C LEU A 117 -0.33 -9.26 2.82
N GLY A 118 -0.35 -8.57 1.67
CA GLY A 118 -1.49 -8.59 0.75
C GLY A 118 -1.86 -10.00 0.29
N LEU A 119 -0.85 -10.83 -0.02
CA LEU A 119 -1.05 -12.23 -0.38
C LEU A 119 -1.54 -13.08 0.80
N VAL A 120 -1.06 -12.82 2.02
CA VAL A 120 -1.56 -13.48 3.23
C VAL A 120 -3.01 -13.11 3.51
N ILE A 121 -3.39 -11.84 3.37
CA ILE A 121 -4.79 -11.40 3.49
C ILE A 121 -5.65 -12.05 2.41
N LEU A 122 -5.17 -12.13 1.17
CA LEU A 122 -5.87 -12.83 0.09
C LEU A 122 -6.10 -14.31 0.44
N ALA A 123 -5.07 -15.01 0.92
CA ALA A 123 -5.18 -16.40 1.37
C ALA A 123 -6.16 -16.52 2.54
N THR A 124 -6.15 -15.58 3.48
CA THR A 124 -7.11 -15.55 4.59
C THR A 124 -8.55 -15.34 4.10
N ALA A 125 -8.76 -14.47 3.11
CA ALA A 125 -10.09 -14.20 2.55
C ALA A 125 -10.74 -15.47 1.96
N THR A 126 -9.96 -16.40 1.42
CA THR A 126 -10.50 -17.66 0.85
C THR A 126 -11.17 -18.57 1.88
N PHE A 127 -10.88 -18.39 3.18
CA PHE A 127 -11.58 -19.11 4.26
C PHE A 127 -12.98 -18.55 4.55
N PHE A 128 -13.25 -17.31 4.19
CA PHE A 128 -14.51 -16.63 4.47
C PHE A 128 -15.43 -16.56 3.27
N VAL A 129 -14.86 -16.39 2.06
CA VAL A 129 -15.63 -16.16 0.83
C VAL A 129 -14.96 -16.85 -0.36
N PRO A 130 -15.76 -17.28 -1.37
CA PRO A 130 -15.21 -17.80 -2.62
C PRO A 130 -14.57 -16.66 -3.44
N VAL A 131 -13.25 -16.56 -3.38
CA VAL A 131 -12.49 -15.56 -4.15
C VAL A 131 -12.24 -16.09 -5.55
N ARG A 132 -12.53 -15.27 -6.56
CA ARG A 132 -12.26 -15.55 -7.96
C ARG A 132 -11.27 -14.54 -8.51
N ILE A 133 -10.21 -15.02 -9.18
CA ILE A 133 -9.20 -14.15 -9.79
C ILE A 133 -9.22 -14.42 -11.29
N LEU A 134 -9.76 -13.47 -12.07
CA LEU A 134 -9.86 -13.60 -13.53
C LEU A 134 -8.53 -13.29 -14.22
N HIS A 135 -7.80 -12.29 -13.71
CA HIS A 135 -6.55 -11.81 -14.30
C HIS A 135 -5.39 -11.82 -13.29
N PRO A 136 -4.80 -13.01 -12.98
CA PRO A 136 -3.79 -13.14 -11.90
C PRO A 136 -2.52 -12.32 -12.15
N VAL A 137 -2.09 -12.17 -13.40
CA VAL A 137 -0.92 -11.36 -13.76
C VAL A 137 -1.19 -9.87 -13.50
N ALA A 138 -2.37 -9.38 -13.87
CA ALA A 138 -2.78 -8.01 -13.60
C ALA A 138 -2.93 -7.76 -12.08
N MET A 139 -3.48 -8.73 -11.34
CA MET A 139 -3.58 -8.68 -9.89
C MET A 139 -2.21 -8.50 -9.24
N LEU A 140 -1.22 -9.31 -9.62
CA LEU A 140 0.15 -9.18 -9.10
C LEU A 140 0.80 -7.86 -9.54
N ALA A 141 0.58 -7.42 -10.79
CA ALA A 141 1.11 -6.16 -11.28
C ALA A 141 0.57 -4.96 -10.49
N PHE A 142 -0.75 -4.86 -10.29
CA PHE A 142 -1.36 -3.82 -9.45
C PHE A 142 -0.88 -3.90 -8.01
N LEU A 143 -0.79 -5.09 -7.43
CA LEU A 143 -0.32 -5.31 -6.06
C LEU A 143 1.10 -4.78 -5.86
N VAL A 144 2.04 -5.19 -6.73
CA VAL A 144 3.45 -4.79 -6.64
C VAL A 144 3.63 -3.31 -6.95
N LEU A 145 2.98 -2.81 -8.00
CA LEU A 145 3.09 -1.40 -8.39
C LEU A 145 2.54 -0.48 -7.29
N THR A 146 1.39 -0.82 -6.72
CA THR A 146 0.80 -0.07 -5.61
C THR A 146 1.66 -0.12 -4.36
N ALA A 147 2.15 -1.31 -3.96
CA ALA A 147 3.05 -1.46 -2.82
C ALA A 147 4.31 -0.61 -2.97
N THR A 148 4.91 -0.62 -4.16
CA THR A 148 6.13 0.16 -4.44
C THR A 148 5.83 1.66 -4.43
N THR A 149 4.71 2.09 -5.01
CA THR A 149 4.27 3.49 -5.03
C THR A 149 4.07 4.03 -3.62
N PHE A 150 3.32 3.34 -2.79
CA PHE A 150 3.08 3.76 -1.41
C PHE A 150 4.33 3.66 -0.53
N SER A 151 5.22 2.70 -0.81
CA SER A 151 6.53 2.65 -0.16
C SER A 151 7.43 3.83 -0.53
N LEU A 152 7.37 4.34 -1.77
CA LEU A 152 8.07 5.59 -2.16
C LEU A 152 7.53 6.79 -1.37
N PHE A 153 6.21 6.95 -1.27
CA PHE A 153 5.62 8.01 -0.45
C PHE A 153 5.95 7.84 1.04
N GLY A 154 5.91 6.61 1.56
CA GLY A 154 6.34 6.32 2.92
C GLY A 154 7.79 6.70 3.17
N PHE A 155 8.70 6.40 2.24
CA PHE A 155 10.09 6.80 2.31
C PHE A 155 10.26 8.34 2.38
N ILE A 156 9.49 9.07 1.56
CA ILE A 156 9.45 10.55 1.59
C ILE A 156 8.97 11.07 2.95
N ILE A 157 7.89 10.49 3.47
CA ILE A 157 7.34 10.83 4.79
C ILE A 157 8.38 10.58 5.89
N GLY A 158 9.10 9.46 5.85
CA GLY A 158 10.13 9.14 6.82
C GLY A 158 11.32 10.09 6.78
N ILE A 159 11.64 10.69 5.62
CA ILE A 159 12.62 11.78 5.52
C ILE A 159 12.06 13.10 6.09
N TRP A 160 10.78 13.38 5.84
CA TRP A 160 10.14 14.63 6.27
C TRP A 160 9.82 14.66 7.75
N ALA A 161 9.49 13.53 8.37
CA ALA A 161 9.04 13.42 9.74
C ALA A 161 10.11 13.88 10.75
N LYS A 162 9.65 14.60 11.80
CA LYS A 162 10.47 15.06 12.93
C LYS A 162 10.26 14.22 14.20
N GLY A 163 9.20 13.40 14.23
CA GLY A 163 8.84 12.56 15.38
C GLY A 163 8.06 11.33 14.92
N PHE A 164 8.05 10.30 15.78
CA PHE A 164 7.32 9.04 15.54
C PHE A 164 5.82 9.26 15.32
N GLU A 165 5.23 10.26 15.96
CA GLU A 165 3.82 10.61 15.84
C GLU A 165 3.45 10.93 14.39
N GLN A 166 4.32 11.64 13.67
CA GLN A 166 4.08 12.04 12.29
C GLN A 166 4.07 10.85 11.32
N LEU A 167 4.76 9.76 11.65
CA LEU A 167 4.76 8.53 10.84
C LEU A 167 3.41 7.82 10.86
N GLN A 168 2.68 7.93 11.97
CA GLN A 168 1.36 7.30 12.14
C GLN A 168 0.21 8.23 11.73
N PHE A 169 0.42 9.54 11.84
CA PHE A 169 -0.58 10.55 11.55
C PHE A 169 -1.07 10.48 10.09
N ILE A 170 -0.15 10.38 9.13
CA ILE A 170 -0.51 10.38 7.70
C ILE A 170 -1.25 9.10 7.30
N PRO A 171 -0.80 7.88 7.63
CA PRO A 171 -1.59 6.67 7.37
C PRO A 171 -2.99 6.73 7.98
N MET A 172 -3.11 7.17 9.21
CA MET A 172 -4.38 7.15 9.95
C MET A 172 -5.36 8.23 9.47
N LEU A 173 -4.91 9.46 9.30
CA LEU A 173 -5.79 10.60 9.01
C LEU A 173 -5.98 10.90 7.52
N VAL A 174 -5.06 10.46 6.68
CA VAL A 174 -5.14 10.72 5.23
C VAL A 174 -5.49 9.44 4.48
N VAL A 175 -4.68 8.40 4.63
CA VAL A 175 -4.81 7.19 3.79
C VAL A 175 -6.08 6.42 4.12
N THR A 176 -6.40 6.24 5.41
CA THR A 176 -7.60 5.50 5.82
C THR A 176 -8.89 6.16 5.28
N PRO A 177 -9.16 7.46 5.50
CA PRO A 177 -10.33 8.11 4.91
C PRO A 177 -10.35 8.07 3.38
N LEU A 178 -9.20 8.29 2.71
CA LEU A 178 -9.13 8.20 1.26
C LEU A 178 -9.48 6.80 0.75
N THR A 179 -9.06 5.75 1.45
CA THR A 179 -9.36 4.36 1.06
C THR A 179 -10.85 4.05 1.25
N PHE A 180 -11.45 4.51 2.36
CA PHE A 180 -12.89 4.36 2.57
C PHE A 180 -13.70 5.09 1.49
N LEU A 181 -13.38 6.35 1.22
CA LEU A 181 -13.99 7.15 0.15
C LEU A 181 -13.60 6.67 -1.26
N GLY A 182 -12.56 5.84 -1.35
CA GLY A 182 -12.06 5.24 -2.59
C GLY A 182 -12.83 4.01 -3.05
N GLY A 183 -13.95 3.66 -2.40
CA GLY A 183 -14.76 2.51 -2.80
C GLY A 183 -14.21 1.16 -2.33
N ALA A 184 -13.49 1.12 -1.20
CA ALA A 184 -13.00 -0.15 -0.65
C ALA A 184 -14.13 -1.11 -0.26
N PHE A 185 -15.26 -0.57 0.23
CA PHE A 185 -16.40 -1.32 0.76
C PHE A 185 -17.68 -1.21 -0.06
N TYR A 186 -17.70 -0.39 -1.10
CA TYR A 186 -18.85 -0.14 -1.97
C TYR A 186 -18.37 0.21 -3.38
N SER A 187 -19.24 0.13 -4.39
CA SER A 187 -18.97 0.68 -5.72
C SER A 187 -19.26 2.18 -5.72
N ILE A 188 -18.38 3.00 -6.33
CA ILE A 188 -18.61 4.45 -6.40
C ILE A 188 -19.89 4.80 -7.18
N ASP A 189 -20.37 3.89 -8.03
CA ASP A 189 -21.63 4.05 -8.75
C ASP A 189 -22.87 4.00 -7.85
N MET A 190 -22.72 3.52 -6.60
CA MET A 190 -23.78 3.54 -5.59
C MET A 190 -23.92 4.91 -4.90
N LEU A 191 -22.98 5.83 -5.13
CA LEU A 191 -23.00 7.16 -4.53
C LEU A 191 -23.90 8.12 -5.32
N PRO A 192 -24.57 9.10 -4.63
CA PRO A 192 -25.20 10.22 -5.30
C PRO A 192 -24.21 11.00 -6.16
N ASP A 193 -24.67 11.60 -7.29
CA ASP A 193 -23.82 12.21 -8.32
C ASP A 193 -22.77 13.18 -7.78
N GLY A 194 -23.10 14.00 -6.78
CA GLY A 194 -22.14 14.93 -6.16
C GLY A 194 -20.99 14.19 -5.45
N TRP A 195 -21.29 13.15 -4.68
CA TRP A 195 -20.28 12.35 -3.98
C TRP A 195 -19.47 11.49 -4.93
N ARG A 196 -20.11 10.96 -5.98
CA ARG A 196 -19.43 10.22 -7.04
C ARG A 196 -18.37 11.10 -7.72
N THR A 197 -18.72 12.32 -8.11
CA THR A 197 -17.77 13.27 -8.72
C THR A 197 -16.62 13.61 -7.77
N PHE A 198 -16.92 13.82 -6.49
CA PHE A 198 -15.91 14.07 -5.48
C PHE A 198 -14.98 12.86 -5.28
N SER A 199 -15.53 11.65 -5.28
CA SER A 199 -14.74 10.42 -5.17
C SER A 199 -13.77 10.24 -6.34
N LEU A 200 -14.11 10.69 -7.55
CA LEU A 200 -13.21 10.61 -8.71
C LEU A 200 -11.96 11.52 -8.60
N ILE A 201 -11.95 12.48 -7.67
CA ILE A 201 -10.73 13.26 -7.35
C ILE A 201 -9.78 12.43 -6.49
N ASN A 202 -10.30 11.41 -5.80
CA ASN A 202 -9.55 10.56 -4.89
C ASN A 202 -8.69 9.53 -5.66
N PRO A 203 -7.35 9.56 -5.52
CA PRO A 203 -6.48 8.60 -6.19
C PRO A 203 -6.74 7.15 -5.81
N ALA A 204 -7.20 6.87 -4.59
CA ALA A 204 -7.46 5.51 -4.13
C ALA A 204 -8.54 4.80 -4.95
N VAL A 205 -9.51 5.54 -5.53
CA VAL A 205 -10.54 4.98 -6.43
C VAL A 205 -9.90 4.20 -7.58
N TYR A 206 -8.94 4.81 -8.25
CA TYR A 206 -8.30 4.22 -9.43
C TYR A 206 -7.51 2.96 -9.09
N LEU A 207 -6.80 2.97 -7.96
CA LEU A 207 -5.99 1.84 -7.52
C LEU A 207 -6.88 0.67 -7.08
N ILE A 208 -7.92 0.95 -6.30
CA ILE A 208 -8.87 -0.06 -5.83
C ILE A 208 -9.67 -0.62 -7.00
N SER A 209 -10.19 0.23 -7.89
CA SER A 209 -10.97 -0.17 -9.06
C SER A 209 -10.16 -1.06 -10.00
N GLY A 210 -8.93 -0.66 -10.36
CA GLY A 210 -8.05 -1.46 -11.21
C GLY A 210 -7.68 -2.81 -10.58
N PHE A 211 -7.43 -2.83 -9.27
CA PHE A 211 -7.15 -4.07 -8.55
C PHE A 211 -8.38 -4.98 -8.47
N ARG A 212 -9.59 -4.42 -8.21
CA ARG A 212 -10.87 -5.16 -8.19
C ARG A 212 -11.18 -5.78 -9.56
N TRP A 213 -10.93 -5.03 -10.64
CA TRP A 213 -11.09 -5.58 -11.98
C TRP A 213 -10.29 -6.85 -12.21
N SER A 214 -9.09 -6.94 -11.66
CA SER A 214 -8.26 -8.14 -11.82
C SER A 214 -8.88 -9.39 -11.19
N PHE A 215 -9.78 -9.22 -10.22
CA PHE A 215 -10.50 -10.31 -9.56
C PHE A 215 -11.77 -10.69 -10.31
N TYR A 216 -12.63 -9.71 -10.61
CA TYR A 216 -14.00 -9.97 -11.03
C TYR A 216 -14.34 -9.49 -12.44
N GLY A 217 -13.43 -8.78 -13.11
CA GLY A 217 -13.69 -8.15 -14.40
C GLY A 217 -14.57 -6.90 -14.32
N THR A 218 -15.09 -6.57 -13.14
CA THR A 218 -15.87 -5.34 -12.88
C THR A 218 -14.97 -4.22 -12.37
N ALA A 219 -15.22 -3.01 -12.82
CA ALA A 219 -14.42 -1.84 -12.43
C ALA A 219 -15.30 -0.59 -12.43
N ASP A 220 -15.17 0.20 -11.35
CA ASP A 220 -15.84 1.51 -11.24
C ASP A 220 -15.29 2.54 -12.24
N VAL A 221 -14.02 2.37 -12.66
CA VAL A 221 -13.33 3.24 -13.63
C VAL A 221 -12.60 2.38 -14.65
N ALA A 222 -12.53 2.86 -15.89
CA ALA A 222 -11.83 2.15 -16.97
C ALA A 222 -10.42 1.72 -16.55
N VAL A 223 -10.07 0.45 -16.76
CA VAL A 223 -8.82 -0.18 -16.30
C VAL A 223 -7.58 0.54 -16.82
N GLY A 224 -7.63 1.04 -18.07
CA GLY A 224 -6.54 1.82 -18.65
C GLY A 224 -6.28 3.12 -17.87
N VAL A 225 -7.34 3.78 -17.39
CA VAL A 225 -7.23 5.00 -16.56
C VAL A 225 -6.67 4.62 -15.19
N SER A 226 -7.14 3.54 -14.58
CA SER A 226 -6.63 3.03 -13.30
C SER A 226 -5.13 2.72 -13.37
N LEU A 227 -4.68 2.05 -14.43
CA LEU A 227 -3.28 1.75 -14.65
C LEU A 227 -2.45 3.03 -14.88
N ALA A 228 -2.94 3.95 -15.72
CA ALA A 228 -2.27 5.22 -15.99
C ALA A 228 -2.11 6.06 -14.71
N MET A 229 -3.15 6.13 -13.88
CA MET A 229 -3.09 6.83 -12.58
C MET A 229 -2.09 6.17 -11.63
N THR A 230 -2.10 4.85 -11.51
CA THR A 230 -1.15 4.12 -10.66
C THR A 230 0.29 4.36 -11.10
N LEU A 231 0.57 4.29 -12.40
CA LEU A 231 1.87 4.61 -12.98
C LEU A 231 2.24 6.09 -12.78
N GLY A 232 1.28 7.00 -12.93
CA GLY A 232 1.47 8.43 -12.68
C GLY A 232 1.92 8.71 -11.25
N PHE A 233 1.27 8.09 -10.25
CA PHE A 233 1.68 8.20 -8.85
C PHE A 233 3.05 7.57 -8.58
N PHE A 234 3.36 6.44 -9.21
CA PHE A 234 4.68 5.83 -9.13
C PHE A 234 5.78 6.77 -9.66
N VAL A 235 5.57 7.33 -10.85
CA VAL A 235 6.50 8.29 -11.46
C VAL A 235 6.63 9.56 -10.61
N LEU A 236 5.51 10.07 -10.07
CA LEU A 236 5.52 11.21 -9.15
C LEU A 236 6.36 10.90 -7.90
N GLY A 237 6.18 9.72 -7.28
CA GLY A 237 6.96 9.29 -6.13
C GLY A 237 8.46 9.23 -6.44
N LEU A 238 8.83 8.66 -7.60
CA LEU A 238 10.23 8.63 -8.06
C LEU A 238 10.79 10.04 -8.28
N ALA A 239 10.02 10.92 -8.91
CA ALA A 239 10.44 12.31 -9.18
C ALA A 239 10.67 13.09 -7.88
N LEU A 240 9.79 12.92 -6.89
CA LEU A 240 9.92 13.55 -5.57
C LEU A 240 11.15 13.02 -4.82
N VAL A 241 11.39 11.71 -4.83
CA VAL A 241 12.57 11.10 -4.22
C VAL A 241 13.85 11.61 -4.90
N TYR A 242 13.88 11.64 -6.24
CA TYR A 242 15.00 12.19 -7.00
C TYR A 242 15.27 13.66 -6.65
N TRP A 243 14.21 14.47 -6.56
CA TRP A 243 14.32 15.88 -6.16
C TRP A 243 14.91 16.05 -4.76
N ILE A 244 14.45 15.26 -3.77
CA ILE A 244 14.97 15.28 -2.40
C ILE A 244 16.47 15.00 -2.37
N PHE A 245 16.92 13.96 -3.07
CA PHE A 245 18.35 13.62 -3.10
C PHE A 245 19.19 14.64 -3.85
N ARG A 246 18.66 15.23 -4.94
CA ARG A 246 19.37 16.26 -5.71
C ARG A 246 19.54 17.55 -4.93
N THR A 247 18.56 17.93 -4.13
CA THR A 247 18.58 19.17 -3.34
C THR A 247 19.22 18.99 -1.97
N GLY A 248 19.38 17.75 -1.52
CA GLY A 248 19.84 17.43 -0.15
C GLY A 248 18.82 17.78 0.92
N TYR A 249 17.54 17.98 0.54
CA TYR A 249 16.47 18.40 1.43
C TYR A 249 16.32 17.44 2.62
N ARG A 250 16.56 17.94 3.84
CA ARG A 250 16.44 17.19 5.11
C ARG A 250 17.23 15.86 5.18
N LEU A 251 18.23 15.66 4.35
CA LEU A 251 19.12 14.49 4.47
C LEU A 251 20.25 14.72 5.49
N LYS A 252 20.57 15.99 5.78
CA LYS A 252 21.62 16.42 6.72
C LYS A 252 21.02 17.31 7.81
N THR A 253 20.24 16.74 8.68
CA THR A 253 19.75 17.45 9.90
C THR A 253 20.00 16.58 11.12
#